data_2fe5aafa0c7cbce35147d52bcf022033
#
_entry.id   2fe5aafa0c7cbce35147d52bcf022033
#
_cell.length_a   1.000
_cell.length_b   1.000
_cell.length_c   1.000
_cell.angle_alpha   90.00
_cell.angle_beta   90.00
_cell.angle_gamma   90.00
#
_symmetry.space_group_name_H-M   'P 1'
#
loop_
_entity.id
_entity.type
_entity.pdbx_description
1 polymer ?
#
loop_
_entity_poly.entity_id
_entity_poly.type
_entity_poly.pdbx_seq_one_letter_code
_entity_poly.pdbx_strand_id
1 'polypeptide(L)' 'GIWLETKGYWDAKDRKKILEVIKQNPLVDLRMVFQAPYNTISKKSKTTYAAWCERHGIKWSSYATIPIEWLT' A
#
# COMPACT_ATOMS: atom_id res chain seq x y z
N GLY A 1 0.21 1.43 -16.83
CA GLY A 1 -0.83 0.60 -16.28
C GLY A 1 -0.90 0.65 -14.77
N ILE A 2 -1.89 -0.02 -14.22
CA ILE A 2 -2.07 -0.12 -12.76
C ILE A 2 -1.38 -1.39 -12.27
N TRP A 3 -0.64 -1.25 -11.17
CA TRP A 3 0.01 -2.38 -10.50
C TRP A 3 -0.61 -2.51 -9.11
N LEU A 4 -1.28 -3.63 -8.85
CA LEU A 4 -1.87 -3.92 -7.55
C LEU A 4 -0.93 -4.81 -6.75
N GLU A 5 -0.57 -4.36 -5.54
CA GLU A 5 0.28 -5.10 -4.64
C GLU A 5 -0.52 -5.47 -3.40
N THR A 6 -0.71 -6.77 -3.17
CA THR A 6 -1.53 -7.27 -2.05
C THR A 6 -0.64 -7.66 -0.89
N LYS A 7 -0.94 -7.16 0.32
CA LYS A 7 -0.17 -7.46 1.52
C LYS A 7 -1.07 -7.77 2.71
N GLY A 8 -0.71 -8.82 3.44
CA GLY A 8 -1.28 -9.09 4.76
C GLY A 8 -0.42 -8.39 5.80
N TYR A 9 0.82 -8.84 5.96
CA TYR A 9 1.81 -8.24 6.84
C TYR A 9 2.77 -7.38 6.00
N TRP A 10 3.10 -6.17 6.50
CA TRP A 10 3.86 -5.19 5.70
C TRP A 10 4.87 -4.47 6.59
N ASP A 11 6.06 -5.05 6.70
CA ASP A 11 7.10 -4.54 7.59
C ASP A 11 7.88 -3.38 6.98
N ALA A 12 8.84 -2.85 7.76
CA ALA A 12 9.63 -1.69 7.35
C ALA A 12 10.45 -1.97 6.07
N LYS A 13 10.96 -3.19 5.93
CA LYS A 13 11.72 -3.58 4.76
C LYS A 13 10.85 -3.58 3.51
N ASP A 14 9.63 -4.11 3.63
CA ASP A 14 8.66 -4.12 2.53
C ASP A 14 8.26 -2.71 2.14
N ARG A 15 8.02 -1.84 3.12
CA ARG A 15 7.64 -0.45 2.86
C ARG A 15 8.73 0.32 2.12
N LYS A 16 9.98 0.12 2.54
CA LYS A 16 11.14 0.75 1.87
C LYS A 16 11.24 0.28 0.43
N LYS A 17 11.03 -1.01 0.18
CA LYS A 17 11.08 -1.59 -1.15
C LYS A 17 10.01 -0.99 -2.06
N ILE A 18 8.81 -0.78 -1.55
CA ILE A 18 7.71 -0.18 -2.32
C ILE A 18 8.08 1.25 -2.75
N LEU A 19 8.66 2.04 -1.84
CA LEU A 19 9.09 3.40 -2.19
C LEU A 19 10.16 3.39 -3.28
N GLU A 20 11.07 2.43 -3.23
CA GLU A 20 12.11 2.30 -4.26
C GLU A 20 11.51 1.92 -5.62
N VAL A 21 10.54 0.99 -5.62
CA VAL A 21 9.86 0.58 -6.85
C VAL A 21 9.14 1.77 -7.49
N ILE A 22 8.43 2.55 -6.69
CA ILE A 22 7.72 3.74 -7.18
C ILE A 22 8.70 4.75 -7.77
N LYS A 23 9.82 4.98 -7.08
CA LYS A 23 10.84 5.92 -7.53
C LYS A 23 11.46 5.51 -8.87
N GLN A 24 11.69 4.20 -9.04
CA GLN A 24 12.34 3.67 -10.25
C GLN A 24 11.36 3.51 -11.42
N ASN A 25 10.05 3.55 -11.15
CA ASN A 25 9.02 3.33 -12.17
C ASN A 25 7.95 4.43 -12.09
N PRO A 26 8.33 5.69 -12.39
CA PRO A 26 7.42 6.83 -12.17
C PRO A 26 6.16 6.81 -13.03
N LEU A 27 6.13 6.01 -14.09
CA LEU A 27 4.95 5.90 -14.96
C LEU A 27 3.99 4.80 -14.55
N VAL A 28 4.36 4.01 -13.53
CA VAL A 28 3.49 2.94 -13.03
C VAL A 28 2.63 3.47 -11.90
N ASP A 29 1.32 3.21 -11.98
CA ASP A 29 0.37 3.57 -10.92
C ASP A 29 0.29 2.38 -9.96
N LEU A 30 1.17 2.36 -8.96
CA LEU A 30 1.19 1.30 -7.96
C LEU A 30 0.19 1.61 -6.86
N ARG A 31 -0.67 0.65 -6.57
CA ARG A 31 -1.69 0.75 -5.54
C ARG A 31 -1.59 -0.44 -4.59
N MET A 32 -1.80 -0.19 -3.31
CA MET A 32 -1.71 -1.22 -2.28
C MET A 32 -3.10 -1.76 -1.94
N VAL A 33 -3.16 -3.06 -1.73
CA VAL A 33 -4.38 -3.74 -1.27
C VAL A 33 -4.01 -4.51 0.00
N PHE A 34 -4.66 -4.17 1.11
CA PHE A 34 -4.34 -4.73 2.42
C PHE A 34 -5.45 -5.61 2.96
N GLN A 35 -5.08 -6.76 3.53
CA GLN A 35 -6.03 -7.57 4.29
C GLN A 35 -6.44 -6.86 5.58
N ALA A 36 -5.53 -6.12 6.20
CA ALA A 36 -5.79 -5.39 7.44
C ALA A 36 -5.20 -3.96 7.36
N PRO A 37 -5.85 -3.04 6.60
CA PRO A 37 -5.29 -1.70 6.34
C PRO A 37 -5.12 -0.84 7.58
N TYR A 38 -5.84 -1.14 8.66
CA TYR A 38 -5.75 -0.36 9.89
C TYR A 38 -4.81 -0.96 10.93
N ASN A 39 -4.07 -2.01 10.58
CA ASN A 39 -2.95 -2.46 11.41
C ASN A 39 -1.87 -1.39 11.42
N THR A 40 -1.20 -1.22 12.58
CA THR A 40 -0.13 -0.25 12.69
C THR A 40 1.16 -0.78 12.05
N ILE A 41 2.02 0.14 11.61
CA ILE A 41 3.28 -0.21 10.94
C ILE A 41 4.29 -0.85 11.88
N SER A 42 4.13 -0.67 13.19
CA SER A 42 4.96 -1.32 14.21
C SER A 42 4.22 -1.29 15.55
N LYS A 43 4.69 -2.08 16.52
CA LYS A 43 4.09 -2.14 17.85
C LYS A 43 4.14 -0.80 18.58
N LYS A 44 5.15 0.01 18.28
CA LYS A 44 5.35 1.31 18.96
C LYS A 44 4.71 2.48 18.20
N SER A 45 4.17 2.24 17.03
CA SER A 45 3.61 3.29 16.19
C SER A 45 2.10 3.30 16.23
N LYS A 46 1.51 4.48 16.11
CA LYS A 46 0.07 4.65 15.93
C LYS A 46 -0.29 4.78 14.46
N THR A 47 0.71 4.85 13.58
CA THR A 47 0.49 4.98 12.13
C THR A 47 0.03 3.64 11.56
N THR A 48 -1.13 3.64 10.90
CA THR A 48 -1.65 2.45 10.22
C THR A 48 -1.04 2.33 8.82
N TYR A 49 -1.18 1.16 8.20
CA TYR A 49 -0.77 0.96 6.80
C TYR A 49 -1.47 1.97 5.89
N ALA A 50 -2.77 2.16 6.09
CA ALA A 50 -3.57 3.11 5.32
C ALA A 50 -3.03 4.55 5.46
N ALA A 51 -2.80 4.99 6.69
CA ALA A 51 -2.28 6.33 6.95
C ALA A 51 -0.89 6.53 6.35
N TRP A 52 -0.05 5.50 6.41
CA TRP A 52 1.29 5.55 5.83
C TRP A 52 1.21 5.75 4.31
N CYS A 53 0.31 5.01 3.64
CA CYS A 53 0.10 5.15 2.20
C CYS A 53 -0.39 6.56 1.86
N GLU A 54 -1.35 7.08 2.61
CA GLU A 54 -1.87 8.44 2.38
C GLU A 54 -0.78 9.49 2.54
N ARG A 55 0.09 9.32 3.53
CA ARG A 55 1.22 10.24 3.76
C ARG A 55 2.20 10.24 2.57
N HIS A 56 2.35 9.10 1.91
CA HIS A 56 3.27 8.95 0.78
C HIS A 56 2.58 9.07 -0.58
N GLY A 57 1.30 9.44 -0.60
CA GLY A 57 0.56 9.62 -1.86
C GLY A 57 0.29 8.33 -2.60
N ILE A 58 0.24 7.20 -1.89
CA ILE A 58 -0.01 5.88 -2.47
C ILE A 58 -1.50 5.54 -2.28
N LYS A 59 -2.18 5.19 -3.37
CA LYS A 59 -3.57 4.75 -3.29
C LYS A 59 -3.64 3.36 -2.68
N TRP A 60 -4.65 3.13 -1.86
CA TRP A 60 -4.82 1.86 -1.18
C TRP A 60 -6.30 1.47 -1.09
N SER A 61 -6.53 0.20 -0.85
CA SER A 61 -7.86 -0.33 -0.60
C SER A 61 -7.76 -1.52 0.35
N SER A 62 -8.87 -1.81 1.05
CA SER A 62 -9.02 -3.08 1.74
C SER A 62 -9.24 -4.20 0.73
N TYR A 63 -8.70 -5.38 0.98
CA TYR A 63 -8.91 -6.55 0.15
C TYR A 63 -10.42 -6.88 0.00
N ALA A 64 -11.17 -6.65 1.08
CA ALA A 64 -12.62 -6.95 1.08
C ALA A 64 -13.44 -6.00 0.22
N THR A 65 -12.93 -4.80 -0.07
CA THR A 65 -13.69 -3.74 -0.76
C THR A 65 -12.91 -3.09 -1.89
N ILE A 66 -12.18 -3.89 -2.68
CA ILE A 66 -11.40 -3.35 -3.80
C ILE A 66 -12.36 -2.69 -4.80
N PRO A 67 -12.11 -1.41 -5.18
CA PRO A 67 -12.95 -0.76 -6.20
C PRO A 67 -12.93 -1.55 -7.50
N ILE A 68 -14.11 -1.73 -8.09
CA ILE A 68 -14.20 -2.57 -9.29
C ILE A 68 -13.38 -2.00 -10.46
N GLU A 69 -13.24 -0.68 -10.53
CA GLU A 69 -12.47 -0.03 -11.58
C GLU A 69 -10.96 -0.32 -11.48
N TRP A 70 -10.49 -0.83 -10.32
CA TRP A 70 -9.11 -1.27 -10.18
C TRP A 70 -8.88 -2.65 -10.81
N LEU A 71 -9.94 -3.40 -11.04
CA LEU A 71 -9.89 -4.78 -11.54
C LEU A 71 -10.18 -4.87 -13.05
N THR A 72 -10.57 -3.77 -13.65
CA THR A 72 -10.87 -3.68 -15.10
C THR A 72 -9.79 -2.87 -15.89
#